data_abf8d40ef432373a7bba13a4a40c374c
#
_entry.id   abf8d40ef432373a7bba13a4a40c374c
#
_cell.length_a   1.000
_cell.length_b   1.000
_cell.length_c   1.000
_cell.angle_alpha   90.00
_cell.angle_beta   90.00
_cell.angle_gamma   90.00
#
_symmetry.space_group_name_H-M   'P 1'
#
loop_
_entity.id
_entity.type
_entity.pdbx_description
1 polymer ?
#
loop_
_entity_poly.entity_id
_entity_poly.type
_entity_poly.pdbx_seq_one_letter_code
_entity_poly.pdbx_strand_id
1 'polypeptide(L)'
;MIARIVIPIIFVLVLPNYYIYRHHLSSLSHTKKCWRTILLCLPEAVLLLCSAIFAFSPDFIPHDIPLFEIYLAALAFYALPKFVFCICLFITTKFHYGKSIGVAIGIVMTGLIYYIGISGCLSAYTDFRVRRIDIFDTSLPDAFDGYKIVQFSDLHIGTFTGPHRIILERAIDSIMSQHANVIVFTGDFQNMSPDEVDDRHVKSLSRLNAPDGVLSILGNHDYGQYVKCSDEEKRKYEKRLVELQESLGWKVLQNSNVSIQRGRDSIVIAGEGNDGEPPYPNHSNIKKTLAGIDNKAFIILLQHDPSSWKRTILPKSNVQLTLSGHTHGGQMNIFGFRPTMLKYSEDLGLYNYKDRQLHVSSGVGGVVPFRFQLPGEIVAITLRKKR
;
A
#
# COMPACT_ATOMS: atom_id res chain seq x y z
N MET A 1 2.90 -13.72 -4.03
CA MET A 1 3.55 -13.02 -2.91
C MET A 1 4.55 -13.90 -2.17
N ILE A 2 4.16 -15.02 -1.61
CA ILE A 2 5.00 -15.89 -0.76
C ILE A 2 6.24 -16.45 -1.50
N ALA A 3 6.13 -16.77 -2.78
CA ALA A 3 7.28 -17.26 -3.58
C ALA A 3 8.53 -16.35 -3.49
N ARG A 4 8.35 -15.03 -3.31
CA ARG A 4 9.47 -14.07 -3.24
C ARG A 4 10.18 -14.07 -1.88
N ILE A 5 9.51 -14.53 -0.83
CA ILE A 5 10.02 -14.53 0.55
C ILE A 5 10.07 -15.93 1.17
N VAL A 6 9.87 -16.98 0.37
CA VAL A 6 9.85 -18.37 0.86
C VAL A 6 11.17 -18.79 1.52
N ILE A 7 12.31 -18.34 0.98
CA ILE A 7 13.62 -18.65 1.56
C ILE A 7 13.78 -18.05 2.96
N PRO A 8 13.55 -16.73 3.19
CA PRO A 8 13.49 -16.17 4.54
C PRO A 8 12.53 -16.88 5.48
N ILE A 9 11.34 -17.26 5.00
CA ILE A 9 10.36 -18.01 5.81
C ILE A 9 10.93 -19.36 6.26
N ILE A 10 11.59 -20.11 5.38
CA ILE A 10 12.23 -21.40 5.72
C ILE A 10 13.25 -21.19 6.84
N PHE A 11 14.11 -20.16 6.77
CA PHE A 11 15.06 -19.85 7.83
C PHE A 11 14.37 -19.52 9.17
N VAL A 12 13.31 -18.72 9.13
CA VAL A 12 12.53 -18.35 10.33
C VAL A 12 11.89 -19.57 10.99
N LEU A 13 11.45 -20.55 10.21
CA LEU A 13 10.80 -21.76 10.72
C LEU A 13 11.81 -22.84 11.18
N VAL A 14 12.90 -23.03 10.46
CA VAL A 14 13.81 -24.16 10.68
C VAL A 14 14.88 -23.85 11.72
N LEU A 15 15.50 -22.67 11.69
CA LEU A 15 16.63 -22.38 12.57
C LEU A 15 16.30 -22.42 14.07
N PRO A 16 15.14 -21.90 14.55
CA PRO A 16 14.78 -22.03 15.96
C PRO A 16 14.64 -23.45 16.42
N ASN A 17 14.04 -24.33 15.58
CA ASN A 17 13.86 -25.74 15.90
C ASN A 17 15.19 -26.47 16.00
N TYR A 18 16.10 -26.20 15.08
CA TYR A 18 17.46 -26.74 15.14
C TYR A 18 18.17 -26.29 16.43
N TYR A 19 18.09 -24.99 16.78
CA TYR A 19 18.68 -24.44 18.00
C TYR A 19 18.10 -25.11 19.26
N ILE A 20 16.77 -25.19 19.38
CA ILE A 20 16.08 -25.81 20.52
C ILE A 20 16.41 -27.29 20.61
N TYR A 21 16.39 -28.02 19.49
CA TYR A 21 16.75 -29.44 19.47
C TYR A 21 18.17 -29.64 19.99
N ARG A 22 19.14 -28.90 19.46
CA ARG A 22 20.54 -29.06 19.81
C ARG A 22 20.86 -28.72 21.27
N HIS A 23 20.27 -27.68 21.81
CA HIS A 23 20.61 -27.18 23.13
C HIS A 23 19.70 -27.66 24.27
N HIS A 24 18.51 -28.18 23.95
CA HIS A 24 17.53 -28.57 24.98
C HIS A 24 16.95 -29.98 24.83
N LEU A 25 16.92 -30.56 23.64
CA LEU A 25 16.29 -31.87 23.44
C LEU A 25 17.31 -32.99 23.22
N SER A 26 18.49 -32.71 22.70
CA SER A 26 19.49 -33.71 22.35
C SER A 26 19.93 -34.59 23.54
N SER A 27 19.94 -34.03 24.75
CA SER A 27 20.36 -34.69 25.99
C SER A 27 19.25 -35.51 26.67
N LEU A 28 18.02 -35.45 26.18
CA LEU A 28 16.89 -36.16 26.79
C LEU A 28 16.92 -37.68 26.44
N SER A 29 16.24 -38.47 27.30
CA SER A 29 15.97 -39.89 27.01
C SER A 29 15.19 -40.07 25.71
N HIS A 30 15.40 -41.19 25.01
CA HIS A 30 14.88 -41.42 23.66
C HIS A 30 13.38 -41.11 23.51
N THR A 31 12.53 -41.64 24.39
CA THR A 31 11.08 -41.44 24.33
C THR A 31 10.68 -39.95 24.52
N LYS A 32 11.26 -39.30 25.53
CA LYS A 32 10.99 -37.89 25.80
C LYS A 32 11.48 -36.99 24.65
N LYS A 33 12.63 -37.30 24.08
CA LYS A 33 13.20 -36.62 22.95
C LYS A 33 12.30 -36.73 21.72
N CYS A 34 11.85 -37.93 21.38
CA CYS A 34 10.99 -38.17 20.23
C CYS A 34 9.72 -37.36 20.30
N TRP A 35 8.93 -37.47 21.38
CA TRP A 35 7.67 -36.73 21.53
C TRP A 35 7.86 -35.21 21.53
N ARG A 36 8.86 -34.69 22.23
CA ARG A 36 9.13 -33.26 22.26
C ARG A 36 9.60 -32.72 20.92
N THR A 37 10.36 -33.52 20.15
CA THR A 37 10.76 -33.13 18.79
C THR A 37 9.56 -33.10 17.85
N ILE A 38 8.65 -34.07 17.94
CA ILE A 38 7.42 -34.08 17.15
C ILE A 38 6.58 -32.82 17.49
N LEU A 39 6.34 -32.55 18.77
CA LEU A 39 5.58 -31.37 19.19
C LEU A 39 6.23 -30.05 18.78
N LEU A 40 7.57 -30.01 18.78
CA LEU A 40 8.33 -28.84 18.35
C LEU A 40 8.24 -28.63 16.82
N CYS A 41 8.30 -29.70 16.03
CA CYS A 41 8.41 -29.60 14.57
C CYS A 41 7.05 -29.62 13.84
N LEU A 42 5.99 -30.07 14.49
CA LEU A 42 4.68 -30.22 13.86
C LEU A 42 4.09 -28.87 13.37
N PRO A 43 4.05 -27.81 14.19
CA PRO A 43 3.52 -26.51 13.73
C PRO A 43 4.33 -25.94 12.56
N GLU A 44 5.66 -26.04 12.61
CA GLU A 44 6.52 -25.56 11.52
C GLU A 44 6.38 -26.40 10.25
N ALA A 45 6.17 -27.72 10.38
CA ALA A 45 5.90 -28.57 9.22
C ALA A 45 4.58 -28.14 8.52
N VAL A 46 3.55 -27.83 9.29
CA VAL A 46 2.30 -27.27 8.76
C VAL A 46 2.55 -25.93 8.08
N LEU A 47 3.27 -25.02 8.73
CA LEU A 47 3.57 -23.69 8.16
C LEU A 47 4.46 -23.80 6.91
N LEU A 48 5.41 -24.73 6.86
CA LEU A 48 6.21 -24.98 5.66
C LEU A 48 5.36 -25.53 4.51
N LEU A 49 4.42 -26.44 4.82
CA LEU A 49 3.48 -26.95 3.82
C LEU A 49 2.58 -25.81 3.29
N CYS A 50 2.02 -24.98 4.16
CA CYS A 50 1.26 -23.79 3.75
C CYS A 50 2.14 -22.83 2.93
N SER A 51 3.38 -22.60 3.34
CA SER A 51 4.33 -21.76 2.59
C SER A 51 4.58 -22.31 1.18
N ALA A 52 4.73 -23.63 1.04
CA ALA A 52 4.87 -24.27 -0.26
C ALA A 52 3.60 -24.12 -1.11
N ILE A 53 2.42 -24.40 -0.54
CA ILE A 53 1.14 -24.24 -1.24
C ILE A 53 0.99 -22.80 -1.74
N PHE A 54 1.20 -21.80 -0.88
CA PHE A 54 1.07 -20.39 -1.26
C PHE A 54 2.21 -19.91 -2.19
N ALA A 55 3.40 -20.48 -2.12
CA ALA A 55 4.49 -20.15 -3.05
C ALA A 55 4.23 -20.67 -4.47
N PHE A 56 3.56 -21.81 -4.60
CA PHE A 56 3.15 -22.39 -5.88
C PHE A 56 1.75 -21.91 -6.32
N SER A 57 1.07 -21.08 -5.53
CA SER A 57 -0.19 -20.46 -5.97
C SER A 57 0.06 -19.67 -7.27
N PRO A 58 -0.82 -19.82 -8.27
CA PRO A 58 -0.69 -19.08 -9.52
C PRO A 58 -0.83 -17.57 -9.31
N ASP A 59 -1.66 -17.16 -8.37
CA ASP A 59 -1.99 -15.76 -8.12
C ASP A 59 -1.11 -15.14 -7.04
N PHE A 60 -0.98 -13.83 -7.08
CA PHE A 60 -0.16 -13.08 -6.12
C PHE A 60 -0.72 -13.16 -4.69
N ILE A 61 -2.06 -13.12 -4.57
CA ILE A 61 -2.82 -13.33 -3.35
C ILE A 61 -3.65 -14.59 -3.55
N PRO A 62 -3.67 -15.56 -2.62
CA PRO A 62 -4.55 -16.72 -2.71
C PRO A 62 -6.02 -16.34 -2.69
N HIS A 63 -6.87 -17.11 -3.39
CA HIS A 63 -8.32 -16.89 -3.39
C HIS A 63 -8.95 -17.04 -2.01
N ASP A 64 -8.41 -17.94 -1.18
CA ASP A 64 -8.84 -18.12 0.22
C ASP A 64 -8.14 -17.10 1.12
N ILE A 65 -8.65 -15.89 1.13
CA ILE A 65 -8.12 -14.78 1.93
C ILE A 65 -8.11 -15.12 3.43
N PRO A 66 -9.18 -15.67 4.05
CA PRO A 66 -9.16 -16.01 5.48
C PRO A 66 -8.06 -17.01 5.85
N LEU A 67 -7.86 -18.05 5.04
CA LEU A 67 -6.78 -19.02 5.31
C LEU A 67 -5.40 -18.37 5.17
N PHE A 68 -5.23 -17.49 4.21
CA PHE A 68 -4.00 -16.74 4.01
C PHE A 68 -3.70 -15.77 5.16
N GLU A 69 -4.71 -15.09 5.68
CA GLU A 69 -4.59 -14.22 6.87
C GLU A 69 -4.21 -15.00 8.12
N ILE A 70 -4.83 -16.17 8.35
CA ILE A 70 -4.46 -17.07 9.45
C ILE A 70 -3.00 -17.52 9.32
N TYR A 71 -2.57 -17.86 8.11
CA TYR A 71 -1.17 -18.24 7.85
C TYR A 71 -0.21 -17.08 8.13
N LEU A 72 -0.52 -15.85 7.67
CA LEU A 72 0.30 -14.67 7.96
C LEU A 72 0.33 -14.35 9.45
N ALA A 73 -0.80 -14.47 10.15
CA ALA A 73 -0.88 -14.31 11.59
C ALA A 73 -0.02 -15.35 12.33
N ALA A 74 -0.04 -16.61 11.90
CA ALA A 74 0.81 -17.65 12.47
C ALA A 74 2.31 -17.38 12.24
N LEU A 75 2.70 -16.87 11.08
CA LEU A 75 4.09 -16.42 10.85
C LEU A 75 4.46 -15.25 11.77
N ALA A 76 3.59 -14.24 11.88
CA ALA A 76 3.85 -13.04 12.65
C ALA A 76 3.84 -13.26 14.17
N PHE A 77 2.89 -14.07 14.69
CA PHE A 77 2.65 -14.21 16.12
C PHE A 77 3.19 -15.51 16.74
N TYR A 78 3.61 -16.46 15.94
CA TYR A 78 4.23 -17.70 16.42
C TYR A 78 5.68 -17.84 15.92
N ALA A 79 5.90 -17.82 14.61
CA ALA A 79 7.21 -18.15 14.05
C ALA A 79 8.24 -17.02 14.28
N LEU A 80 7.88 -15.77 14.02
CA LEU A 80 8.80 -14.62 14.16
C LEU A 80 9.22 -14.37 15.62
N PRO A 81 8.33 -14.36 16.64
CA PRO A 81 8.74 -14.22 18.04
C PRO A 81 9.68 -15.33 18.48
N LYS A 82 9.38 -16.59 18.12
CA LYS A 82 10.23 -17.75 18.41
C LYS A 82 11.62 -17.62 17.78
N PHE A 83 11.68 -17.19 16.53
CA PHE A 83 12.94 -16.97 15.80
C PHE A 83 13.79 -15.88 16.48
N VAL A 84 13.20 -14.73 16.77
CA VAL A 84 13.89 -13.60 17.43
C VAL A 84 14.37 -14.00 18.83
N PHE A 85 13.53 -14.69 19.61
CA PHE A 85 13.93 -15.19 20.92
C PHE A 85 15.15 -16.12 20.86
N CYS A 86 15.15 -17.08 19.92
CA CYS A 86 16.27 -18.00 19.73
C CYS A 86 17.54 -17.29 19.24
N ILE A 87 17.42 -16.25 18.41
CA ILE A 87 18.55 -15.42 17.99
C ILE A 87 19.17 -14.69 19.19
N CYS A 88 18.34 -14.09 20.06
CA CYS A 88 18.81 -13.42 21.27
C CYS A 88 19.62 -14.38 22.17
N LEU A 89 19.10 -15.60 22.37
CA LEU A 89 19.80 -16.63 23.12
C LEU A 89 21.11 -17.06 22.44
N PHE A 90 21.09 -17.26 21.14
CA PHE A 90 22.27 -17.66 20.37
C PHE A 90 23.38 -16.59 20.46
N ILE A 91 23.05 -15.32 20.19
CA ILE A 91 24.03 -14.23 20.22
C ILE A 91 24.63 -14.09 21.61
N THR A 92 23.82 -14.03 22.67
CA THR A 92 24.32 -13.80 24.04
C THR A 92 25.12 -14.96 24.56
N THR A 93 24.80 -16.19 24.16
CA THR A 93 25.58 -17.39 24.53
C THR A 93 26.91 -17.44 23.77
N LYS A 94 26.88 -17.15 22.47
CA LYS A 94 28.07 -17.18 21.60
C LYS A 94 29.11 -16.14 22.01
N PHE A 95 28.67 -14.95 22.37
CA PHE A 95 29.54 -13.84 22.78
C PHE A 95 29.76 -13.76 24.31
N HIS A 96 29.42 -14.83 25.06
CA HIS A 96 29.65 -14.95 26.50
C HIS A 96 28.97 -13.90 27.39
N TYR A 97 27.93 -13.21 26.92
CA TYR A 97 27.14 -12.27 27.74
C TYR A 97 26.25 -12.97 28.79
N GLY A 98 26.06 -14.27 28.68
CA GLY A 98 25.28 -15.08 29.58
C GLY A 98 23.83 -15.36 29.12
N LYS A 99 23.34 -16.56 29.44
CA LYS A 99 22.00 -17.03 29.03
C LYS A 99 20.88 -16.20 29.60
N SER A 100 21.01 -15.72 30.84
CA SER A 100 19.97 -14.90 31.51
C SER A 100 19.72 -13.57 30.79
N ILE A 101 20.78 -12.95 30.26
CA ILE A 101 20.70 -11.72 29.47
C ILE A 101 19.96 -12.02 28.16
N GLY A 102 20.29 -13.14 27.49
CA GLY A 102 19.60 -13.58 26.29
C GLY A 102 18.10 -13.82 26.48
N VAL A 103 17.74 -14.43 27.60
CA VAL A 103 16.33 -14.62 27.96
C VAL A 103 15.63 -13.27 28.19
N ALA A 104 16.24 -12.36 28.95
CA ALA A 104 15.65 -11.05 29.23
C ALA A 104 15.44 -10.23 27.94
N ILE A 105 16.46 -10.15 27.09
CA ILE A 105 16.36 -9.45 25.79
C ILE A 105 15.31 -10.16 24.90
N GLY A 106 15.31 -11.49 24.84
CA GLY A 106 14.36 -12.28 24.08
C GLY A 106 12.89 -12.03 24.50
N ILE A 107 12.63 -11.94 25.80
CA ILE A 107 11.29 -11.59 26.31
C ILE A 107 10.88 -10.19 25.88
N VAL A 108 11.76 -9.19 26.03
CA VAL A 108 11.47 -7.81 25.63
C VAL A 108 11.18 -7.71 24.13
N MET A 109 12.03 -8.34 23.30
CA MET A 109 11.86 -8.32 21.84
C MET A 109 10.59 -9.04 21.39
N THR A 110 10.26 -10.18 22.03
CA THR A 110 9.01 -10.90 21.78
C THR A 110 7.79 -10.05 22.16
N GLY A 111 7.83 -9.41 23.32
CA GLY A 111 6.78 -8.47 23.74
C GLY A 111 6.59 -7.31 22.76
N LEU A 112 7.68 -6.77 22.24
CA LEU A 112 7.65 -5.71 21.23
C LEU A 112 7.03 -6.19 19.92
N ILE A 113 7.36 -7.40 19.46
CA ILE A 113 6.75 -7.99 18.25
C ILE A 113 5.23 -8.15 18.43
N TYR A 114 4.79 -8.67 19.59
CA TYR A 114 3.36 -8.78 19.87
C TYR A 114 2.68 -7.41 19.92
N TYR A 115 3.30 -6.44 20.58
CA TYR A 115 2.78 -5.07 20.63
C TYR A 115 2.62 -4.46 19.23
N ILE A 116 3.65 -4.54 18.40
CA ILE A 116 3.61 -4.03 17.02
C ILE A 116 2.55 -4.77 16.20
N GLY A 117 2.53 -6.10 16.28
CA GLY A 117 1.59 -6.92 15.52
C GLY A 117 0.13 -6.63 15.89
N ILE A 118 -0.20 -6.71 17.19
CA ILE A 118 -1.57 -6.49 17.67
C ILE A 118 -2.03 -5.06 17.41
N SER A 119 -1.23 -4.06 17.79
CA SER A 119 -1.60 -2.66 17.57
C SER A 119 -1.68 -2.31 16.08
N GLY A 120 -0.81 -2.89 15.24
CA GLY A 120 -0.86 -2.69 13.80
C GLY A 120 -2.10 -3.29 13.13
N CYS A 121 -2.52 -4.49 13.55
CA CYS A 121 -3.76 -5.09 13.07
C CYS A 121 -5.00 -4.31 13.54
N LEU A 122 -5.01 -3.85 14.80
CA LEU A 122 -6.13 -3.05 15.32
C LEU A 122 -6.23 -1.70 14.62
N SER A 123 -5.10 -0.99 14.45
CA SER A 123 -5.11 0.36 13.86
C SER A 123 -5.42 0.35 12.36
N ALA A 124 -5.15 -0.74 11.65
CA ALA A 124 -5.53 -0.89 10.25
C ALA A 124 -7.03 -0.73 10.00
N TYR A 125 -7.84 -1.07 11.01
CA TYR A 125 -9.29 -1.05 10.92
C TYR A 125 -9.96 0.07 11.71
N THR A 126 -9.20 0.87 12.45
CA THR A 126 -9.76 1.91 13.31
C THR A 126 -9.31 3.30 12.94
N ASP A 127 -8.09 3.43 12.42
CA ASP A 127 -7.42 4.70 12.30
C ASP A 127 -7.17 5.08 10.84
N PHE A 128 -7.73 6.22 10.46
CA PHE A 128 -7.24 6.99 9.32
C PHE A 128 -7.31 8.48 9.67
N ARG A 129 -6.56 9.27 8.94
CA ARG A 129 -6.51 10.71 9.18
C ARG A 129 -6.66 11.51 7.90
N VAL A 130 -7.14 12.74 8.07
CA VAL A 130 -7.11 13.74 7.03
C VAL A 130 -5.86 14.60 7.22
N ARG A 131 -4.92 14.49 6.28
CA ARG A 131 -3.75 15.37 6.20
C ARG A 131 -4.11 16.60 5.39
N ARG A 132 -3.88 17.78 5.96
CA ARG A 132 -4.08 19.05 5.26
C ARG A 132 -2.73 19.62 4.86
N ILE A 133 -2.59 20.00 3.58
CA ILE A 133 -1.37 20.60 3.04
C ILE A 133 -1.71 21.76 2.13
N ASP A 134 -0.88 22.80 2.17
CA ASP A 134 -0.93 23.90 1.21
C ASP A 134 0.19 23.73 0.19
N ILE A 135 -0.14 23.85 -1.09
CA ILE A 135 0.78 23.80 -2.22
C ILE A 135 0.95 25.21 -2.78
N PHE A 136 2.14 25.75 -2.63
CA PHE A 136 2.45 27.11 -3.07
C PHE A 136 3.17 27.10 -4.40
N ASP A 137 2.65 27.87 -5.39
CA ASP A 137 3.26 27.98 -6.70
C ASP A 137 3.07 29.37 -7.31
N THR A 138 4.10 29.90 -7.97
CA THR A 138 4.08 31.20 -8.62
C THR A 138 3.33 31.19 -9.94
N SER A 139 3.24 30.04 -10.61
CA SER A 139 2.53 29.86 -11.89
C SER A 139 1.04 29.59 -11.74
N LEU A 140 0.56 29.35 -10.49
CA LEU A 140 -0.87 29.14 -10.23
C LEU A 140 -1.67 30.37 -10.66
N PRO A 141 -2.73 30.24 -11.49
CA PRO A 141 -3.60 31.35 -11.82
C PRO A 141 -4.34 31.89 -10.60
N ASP A 142 -4.59 33.19 -10.55
CA ASP A 142 -5.17 33.87 -9.38
C ASP A 142 -6.56 33.33 -9.01
N ALA A 143 -7.38 32.97 -9.98
CA ALA A 143 -8.72 32.39 -9.75
C ALA A 143 -8.68 31.01 -9.05
N PHE A 144 -7.51 30.40 -8.93
CA PHE A 144 -7.32 29.11 -8.25
C PHE A 144 -6.59 29.23 -6.89
N ASP A 145 -6.32 30.44 -6.40
CA ASP A 145 -5.86 30.62 -5.02
C ASP A 145 -6.96 30.20 -4.05
N GLY A 146 -6.67 29.24 -3.19
CA GLY A 146 -7.64 28.59 -2.31
C GLY A 146 -8.39 27.41 -2.90
N TYR A 147 -8.07 26.97 -4.13
CA TYR A 147 -8.69 25.79 -4.75
C TYR A 147 -8.37 24.53 -3.95
N LYS A 148 -9.41 23.74 -3.63
CA LYS A 148 -9.29 22.55 -2.78
C LYS A 148 -9.37 21.26 -3.60
N ILE A 149 -8.40 20.40 -3.41
CA ILE A 149 -8.34 19.05 -3.97
C ILE A 149 -8.35 18.07 -2.81
N VAL A 150 -9.18 17.02 -2.89
CA VAL A 150 -9.02 15.87 -1.99
C VAL A 150 -8.45 14.70 -2.77
N GLN A 151 -7.27 14.26 -2.36
CA GLN A 151 -6.64 13.05 -2.86
C GLN A 151 -6.95 11.89 -1.93
N PHE A 152 -7.37 10.76 -2.48
CA PHE A 152 -7.34 9.46 -1.85
C PHE A 152 -6.76 8.43 -2.81
N SER A 153 -6.25 7.31 -2.29
CA SER A 153 -5.48 6.34 -3.05
C SER A 153 -5.57 4.95 -2.43
N ASP A 154 -5.20 3.94 -3.19
CA ASP A 154 -4.94 2.60 -2.67
C ASP A 154 -6.13 2.08 -1.82
N LEU A 155 -7.29 2.02 -2.42
CA LEU A 155 -8.49 1.52 -1.77
C LEU A 155 -8.34 0.04 -1.41
N HIS A 156 -7.84 -0.77 -2.38
CA HIS A 156 -7.81 -2.22 -2.19
C HIS A 156 -9.15 -2.75 -1.67
N ILE A 157 -10.20 -2.49 -2.43
CA ILE A 157 -11.60 -2.58 -2.03
C ILE A 157 -11.98 -3.94 -1.41
N GLY A 158 -11.34 -5.02 -1.84
CA GLY A 158 -11.53 -6.36 -1.29
C GLY A 158 -11.20 -6.50 0.20
N THR A 159 -10.46 -5.53 0.76
CA THR A 159 -10.16 -5.48 2.20
C THR A 159 -11.34 -4.95 3.02
N PHE A 160 -12.23 -4.15 2.41
CA PHE A 160 -13.38 -3.55 3.08
C PHE A 160 -14.63 -4.44 3.07
N THR A 161 -14.50 -5.69 3.51
CA THR A 161 -15.61 -6.66 3.59
C THR A 161 -16.07 -6.86 5.03
N GLY A 162 -17.25 -7.45 5.22
CA GLY A 162 -17.80 -7.75 6.54
C GLY A 162 -17.81 -6.54 7.48
N PRO A 163 -17.26 -6.65 8.71
CA PRO A 163 -17.22 -5.55 9.68
C PRO A 163 -16.29 -4.40 9.26
N HIS A 164 -15.35 -4.62 8.34
CA HIS A 164 -14.38 -3.60 7.91
C HIS A 164 -14.99 -2.57 6.95
N ARG A 165 -16.19 -2.80 6.44
CA ARG A 165 -16.94 -1.82 5.62
C ARG A 165 -17.14 -0.47 6.31
N ILE A 166 -17.25 -0.46 7.63
CA ILE A 166 -17.41 0.78 8.40
C ILE A 166 -16.24 1.76 8.17
N ILE A 167 -15.07 1.25 7.84
CA ILE A 167 -13.89 2.08 7.59
C ILE A 167 -14.02 2.78 6.24
N LEU A 168 -14.51 2.08 5.22
CA LEU A 168 -14.81 2.67 3.91
C LEU A 168 -15.85 3.80 4.05
N GLU A 169 -16.94 3.56 4.80
CA GLU A 169 -17.96 4.58 5.05
C GLU A 169 -17.36 5.82 5.74
N ARG A 170 -16.57 5.62 6.79
CA ARG A 170 -15.88 6.72 7.49
C ARG A 170 -14.91 7.48 6.57
N ALA A 171 -14.21 6.77 5.67
CA ALA A 171 -13.31 7.39 4.71
C ALA A 171 -14.11 8.28 3.74
N ILE A 172 -15.22 7.77 3.19
CA ILE A 172 -16.10 8.53 2.30
C ILE A 172 -16.68 9.76 3.01
N ASP A 173 -17.20 9.60 4.24
CA ASP A 173 -17.70 10.71 5.04
C ASP A 173 -16.62 11.78 5.27
N SER A 174 -15.38 11.35 5.54
CA SER A 174 -14.24 12.24 5.74
C SER A 174 -13.83 12.95 4.45
N ILE A 175 -13.84 12.28 3.29
CA ILE A 175 -13.60 12.89 1.98
C ILE A 175 -14.66 13.99 1.72
N MET A 176 -15.93 13.65 1.87
CA MET A 176 -17.04 14.59 1.61
C MET A 176 -17.02 15.78 2.55
N SER A 177 -16.64 15.58 3.82
CA SER A 177 -16.55 16.66 4.82
C SER A 177 -15.46 17.71 4.53
N GLN A 178 -14.52 17.44 3.60
CA GLN A 178 -13.51 18.43 3.22
C GLN A 178 -14.05 19.49 2.25
N HIS A 179 -15.23 19.31 1.66
CA HIS A 179 -15.84 20.25 0.69
C HIS A 179 -14.86 20.65 -0.41
N ALA A 180 -14.25 19.63 -1.06
CA ALA A 180 -13.29 19.82 -2.15
C ALA A 180 -13.96 20.38 -3.40
N ASN A 181 -13.21 21.13 -4.21
CA ASN A 181 -13.64 21.51 -5.56
C ASN A 181 -13.57 20.32 -6.51
N VAL A 182 -12.53 19.47 -6.36
CA VAL A 182 -12.34 18.23 -7.10
C VAL A 182 -11.85 17.13 -6.16
N ILE A 183 -12.30 15.91 -6.40
CA ILE A 183 -11.78 14.71 -5.74
C ILE A 183 -10.92 13.96 -6.74
N VAL A 184 -9.74 13.50 -6.33
CA VAL A 184 -8.84 12.72 -7.18
C VAL A 184 -8.50 11.38 -6.53
N PHE A 185 -8.63 10.32 -7.30
CA PHE A 185 -8.23 8.96 -6.92
C PHE A 185 -6.97 8.56 -7.67
N THR A 186 -5.92 8.24 -6.93
CA THR A 186 -4.59 7.98 -7.52
C THR A 186 -4.25 6.49 -7.67
N GLY A 187 -5.27 5.62 -7.89
CA GLY A 187 -5.08 4.23 -8.32
C GLY A 187 -5.09 3.20 -7.19
N ASP A 188 -4.98 1.93 -7.58
CA ASP A 188 -5.12 0.73 -6.76
C ASP A 188 -6.50 0.62 -6.10
N PHE A 189 -7.50 0.49 -6.97
CA PHE A 189 -8.90 0.35 -6.58
C PHE A 189 -9.17 -1.03 -5.98
N GLN A 190 -8.67 -2.08 -6.63
CA GLN A 190 -8.88 -3.49 -6.29
C GLN A 190 -7.59 -4.17 -5.80
N ASN A 191 -7.72 -5.34 -5.17
CA ASN A 191 -6.56 -6.18 -4.86
C ASN A 191 -6.11 -6.98 -6.08
N MET A 192 -7.04 -7.61 -6.78
CA MET A 192 -6.77 -8.55 -7.88
C MET A 192 -7.72 -8.42 -9.06
N SER A 193 -9.04 -8.32 -8.81
CA SER A 193 -10.05 -8.31 -9.86
C SER A 193 -11.28 -7.48 -9.49
N PRO A 194 -12.06 -7.00 -10.49
CA PRO A 194 -13.31 -6.28 -10.24
C PRO A 194 -14.40 -7.10 -9.51
N ASP A 195 -14.23 -8.41 -9.40
CA ASP A 195 -15.17 -9.28 -8.69
C ASP A 195 -15.16 -9.07 -7.17
N GLU A 196 -14.18 -8.35 -6.65
CA GLU A 196 -14.10 -7.92 -5.24
C GLU A 196 -15.16 -6.86 -4.89
N VAL A 197 -15.72 -6.19 -5.90
CA VAL A 197 -16.68 -5.09 -5.70
C VAL A 197 -18.09 -5.64 -5.65
N ASP A 198 -18.80 -5.39 -4.56
CA ASP A 198 -20.21 -5.70 -4.41
C ASP A 198 -21.09 -4.43 -4.42
N ASP A 199 -22.43 -4.62 -4.45
CA ASP A 199 -23.41 -3.53 -4.51
C ASP A 199 -23.29 -2.54 -3.35
N ARG A 200 -22.81 -2.97 -2.19
CA ARG A 200 -22.61 -2.09 -1.03
C ARG A 200 -21.42 -1.17 -1.24
N HIS A 201 -20.33 -1.70 -1.83
CA HIS A 201 -19.19 -0.86 -2.23
C HIS A 201 -19.61 0.19 -3.25
N VAL A 202 -20.38 -0.22 -4.28
CA VAL A 202 -20.92 0.69 -5.29
C VAL A 202 -21.77 1.79 -4.63
N LYS A 203 -22.70 1.42 -3.74
CA LYS A 203 -23.55 2.36 -3.01
C LYS A 203 -22.74 3.37 -2.18
N SER A 204 -21.68 2.92 -1.52
CA SER A 204 -20.84 3.78 -0.72
C SER A 204 -20.03 4.74 -1.58
N LEU A 205 -19.35 4.23 -2.61
CA LEU A 205 -18.48 5.00 -3.48
C LEU A 205 -19.25 5.99 -4.38
N SER A 206 -20.49 5.71 -4.76
CA SER A 206 -21.35 6.62 -5.53
C SER A 206 -21.72 7.91 -4.78
N ARG A 207 -21.45 7.97 -3.47
CA ARG A 207 -21.62 9.18 -2.66
C ARG A 207 -20.53 10.23 -2.91
N LEU A 208 -19.38 9.81 -3.47
CA LEU A 208 -18.28 10.72 -3.77
C LEU A 208 -18.68 11.66 -4.91
N ASN A 209 -18.72 12.96 -4.60
CA ASN A 209 -19.09 14.01 -5.53
C ASN A 209 -18.38 15.31 -5.18
N ALA A 210 -18.01 16.07 -6.20
CA ALA A 210 -17.43 17.42 -6.07
C ALA A 210 -17.86 18.30 -7.25
N PRO A 211 -17.83 19.65 -7.13
CA PRO A 211 -18.24 20.56 -8.20
C PRO A 211 -17.53 20.34 -9.54
N ASP A 212 -16.23 20.02 -9.52
CA ASP A 212 -15.44 19.69 -10.71
C ASP A 212 -15.28 18.18 -10.94
N GLY A 213 -16.08 17.39 -10.22
CA GLY A 213 -16.18 15.94 -10.38
C GLY A 213 -15.18 15.13 -9.57
N VAL A 214 -15.19 13.83 -9.84
CA VAL A 214 -14.23 12.85 -9.32
C VAL A 214 -13.39 12.37 -10.50
N LEU A 215 -12.08 12.57 -10.41
CA LEU A 215 -11.12 12.14 -11.43
C LEU A 215 -10.30 10.98 -10.89
N SER A 216 -10.07 9.96 -11.70
CA SER A 216 -9.33 8.77 -11.26
C SER A 216 -8.30 8.34 -12.28
N ILE A 217 -7.29 7.62 -11.81
CA ILE A 217 -6.35 6.84 -12.61
C ILE A 217 -6.30 5.41 -12.12
N LEU A 218 -5.68 4.53 -12.90
CA LEU A 218 -5.43 3.15 -12.53
C LEU A 218 -4.04 3.00 -11.89
N GLY A 219 -3.96 2.20 -10.81
CA GLY A 219 -2.70 1.75 -10.21
C GLY A 219 -2.27 0.38 -10.74
N ASN A 220 -1.17 -0.16 -10.23
CA ASN A 220 -0.63 -1.42 -10.71
C ASN A 220 -1.52 -2.64 -10.43
N HIS A 221 -2.37 -2.60 -9.39
CA HIS A 221 -3.34 -3.65 -9.10
C HIS A 221 -4.52 -3.67 -10.07
N ASP A 222 -4.77 -2.57 -10.77
CA ASP A 222 -5.97 -2.38 -11.58
C ASP A 222 -5.87 -2.99 -12.98
N TYR A 223 -4.68 -3.44 -13.40
CA TYR A 223 -4.44 -4.06 -14.72
C TYR A 223 -4.51 -5.61 -14.73
N GLY A 224 -4.99 -6.23 -13.65
CA GLY A 224 -5.06 -7.70 -13.55
C GLY A 224 -3.71 -8.42 -13.56
N GLN A 225 -2.63 -7.73 -13.20
CA GLN A 225 -1.26 -8.28 -13.25
C GLN A 225 -0.98 -9.30 -12.16
N TYR A 226 -1.80 -9.32 -11.11
CA TYR A 226 -1.64 -10.17 -9.94
C TYR A 226 -2.49 -11.45 -10.01
N VAL A 227 -3.25 -11.63 -11.10
CA VAL A 227 -4.03 -12.83 -11.41
C VAL A 227 -3.37 -13.56 -12.55
N LYS A 228 -3.21 -14.88 -12.44
CA LYS A 228 -2.70 -15.71 -13.52
C LYS A 228 -3.81 -16.03 -14.51
N CYS A 229 -4.00 -15.16 -15.46
CA CYS A 229 -4.96 -15.31 -16.54
C CYS A 229 -4.35 -14.84 -17.88
N SER A 230 -5.08 -15.04 -18.96
CA SER A 230 -4.67 -14.58 -20.29
C SER A 230 -4.62 -13.04 -20.36
N ASP A 231 -3.82 -12.50 -21.28
CA ASP A 231 -3.77 -11.05 -21.48
C ASP A 231 -5.11 -10.48 -22.00
N GLU A 232 -5.95 -11.32 -22.62
CA GLU A 232 -7.32 -10.94 -22.99
C GLU A 232 -8.18 -10.77 -21.73
N GLU A 233 -8.10 -11.67 -20.76
CA GLU A 233 -8.83 -11.57 -19.50
C GLU A 233 -8.37 -10.38 -18.67
N LYS A 234 -7.06 -10.09 -18.62
CA LYS A 234 -6.53 -8.88 -17.98
C LYS A 234 -7.13 -7.61 -18.58
N ARG A 235 -7.19 -7.52 -19.92
CA ARG A 235 -7.86 -6.40 -20.60
C ARG A 235 -9.35 -6.32 -20.28
N LYS A 236 -10.03 -7.45 -20.13
CA LYS A 236 -11.44 -7.47 -19.70
C LYS A 236 -11.59 -6.96 -18.26
N TYR A 237 -10.69 -7.34 -17.34
CA TYR A 237 -10.68 -6.82 -15.97
C TYR A 237 -10.45 -5.31 -15.93
N GLU A 238 -9.43 -4.81 -16.64
CA GLU A 238 -9.16 -3.39 -16.76
C GLU A 238 -10.40 -2.63 -17.29
N LYS A 239 -10.98 -3.11 -18.40
CA LYS A 239 -12.17 -2.50 -18.98
C LYS A 239 -13.36 -2.47 -18.01
N ARG A 240 -13.66 -3.61 -17.36
CA ARG A 240 -14.74 -3.69 -16.37
C ARG A 240 -14.52 -2.73 -15.19
N LEU A 241 -13.28 -2.58 -14.74
CA LEU A 241 -12.95 -1.66 -13.65
C LEU A 241 -13.12 -0.19 -14.06
N VAL A 242 -12.75 0.15 -15.30
CA VAL A 242 -13.01 1.49 -15.86
C VAL A 242 -14.50 1.74 -15.95
N GLU A 243 -15.27 0.83 -16.57
CA GLU A 243 -16.73 0.92 -16.68
C GLU A 243 -17.42 1.03 -15.31
N LEU A 244 -16.91 0.32 -14.30
CA LEU A 244 -17.39 0.42 -12.93
C LEU A 244 -17.16 1.83 -12.37
N GLN A 245 -15.95 2.39 -12.47
CA GLN A 245 -15.66 3.73 -11.97
C GLN A 245 -16.47 4.79 -12.71
N GLU A 246 -16.66 4.65 -14.02
CA GLU A 246 -17.51 5.54 -14.82
C GLU A 246 -18.98 5.44 -14.39
N SER A 247 -19.47 4.25 -14.02
CA SER A 247 -20.83 4.05 -13.50
C SER A 247 -21.05 4.72 -12.13
N LEU A 248 -19.96 4.96 -11.36
CA LEU A 248 -19.99 5.74 -10.12
C LEU A 248 -20.01 7.27 -10.39
N GLY A 249 -19.96 7.68 -11.66
CA GLY A 249 -19.86 9.09 -12.06
C GLY A 249 -18.42 9.63 -12.05
N TRP A 250 -17.42 8.78 -11.93
CA TRP A 250 -16.02 9.19 -11.96
C TRP A 250 -15.50 9.28 -13.41
N LYS A 251 -14.57 10.18 -13.67
CA LYS A 251 -13.87 10.25 -14.95
C LYS A 251 -12.50 9.60 -14.82
N VAL A 252 -12.33 8.46 -15.50
CA VAL A 252 -11.06 7.72 -15.51
C VAL A 252 -10.12 8.32 -16.57
N LEU A 253 -8.97 8.81 -16.12
CA LEU A 253 -7.96 9.41 -16.99
C LEU A 253 -6.92 8.34 -17.37
N GLN A 254 -6.98 7.88 -18.61
CA GLN A 254 -6.03 6.90 -19.17
C GLN A 254 -5.11 7.58 -20.20
N ASN A 255 -3.97 8.09 -19.73
CA ASN A 255 -3.06 8.91 -20.54
C ASN A 255 -3.80 10.07 -21.22
N SER A 256 -4.55 10.82 -20.43
CA SER A 256 -5.41 11.92 -20.89
C SER A 256 -5.46 13.06 -19.87
N ASN A 257 -6.07 14.17 -20.23
CA ASN A 257 -6.18 15.32 -19.35
C ASN A 257 -7.54 16.00 -19.44
N VAL A 258 -7.83 16.82 -18.46
CA VAL A 258 -9.00 17.71 -18.44
C VAL A 258 -8.57 19.09 -17.98
N SER A 259 -9.16 20.13 -18.58
CA SER A 259 -9.02 21.52 -18.16
C SER A 259 -10.19 21.92 -17.27
N ILE A 260 -9.88 22.52 -16.13
CA ILE A 260 -10.85 23.12 -15.22
C ILE A 260 -10.75 24.63 -15.36
N GLN A 261 -11.88 25.28 -15.61
CA GLN A 261 -11.93 26.72 -15.89
C GLN A 261 -12.57 27.51 -14.75
N ARG A 262 -12.04 28.70 -14.48
CA ARG A 262 -12.60 29.70 -13.57
C ARG A 262 -12.46 31.09 -14.24
N GLY A 263 -13.53 31.57 -14.84
CA GLY A 263 -13.49 32.80 -15.63
C GLY A 263 -12.55 32.64 -16.85
N ARG A 264 -11.48 33.44 -16.88
CA ARG A 264 -10.44 33.36 -17.96
C ARG A 264 -9.29 32.46 -17.59
N ASP A 265 -9.19 32.04 -16.36
CA ASP A 265 -8.10 31.20 -15.86
C ASP A 265 -8.45 29.72 -15.97
N SER A 266 -7.43 28.89 -16.12
CA SER A 266 -7.59 27.44 -16.11
C SER A 266 -6.40 26.74 -15.46
N ILE A 267 -6.66 25.57 -14.88
CA ILE A 267 -5.65 24.57 -14.51
C ILE A 267 -5.94 23.28 -15.24
N VAL A 268 -4.92 22.44 -15.37
CA VAL A 268 -5.09 21.13 -16.03
C VAL A 268 -4.83 20.02 -15.00
N ILE A 269 -5.74 19.05 -14.95
CA ILE A 269 -5.51 17.78 -14.25
C ILE A 269 -5.30 16.70 -15.31
N ALA A 270 -4.12 16.11 -15.30
CA ALA A 270 -3.72 15.05 -16.23
C ALA A 270 -3.61 13.73 -15.47
N GLY A 271 -3.99 12.63 -16.11
CA GLY A 271 -3.88 11.30 -15.53
C GLY A 271 -3.10 10.36 -16.45
N GLU A 272 -2.07 9.78 -15.92
CA GLU A 272 -1.18 8.87 -16.63
C GLU A 272 -1.45 7.42 -16.19
N GLY A 273 -1.32 6.46 -17.13
CA GLY A 273 -1.30 5.05 -16.80
C GLY A 273 -0.11 4.70 -15.90
N ASN A 274 -0.20 3.62 -15.13
CA ASN A 274 0.85 3.27 -14.18
C ASN A 274 2.22 3.09 -14.87
N ASP A 275 3.23 3.84 -14.42
CA ASP A 275 4.61 3.75 -14.88
C ASP A 275 5.40 2.74 -14.05
N GLY A 276 5.15 1.45 -14.33
CA GLY A 276 5.83 0.36 -13.63
C GLY A 276 7.34 0.39 -13.87
N GLU A 277 8.12 0.27 -12.79
CA GLU A 277 9.57 0.08 -12.90
C GLU A 277 9.87 -1.35 -13.39
N PRO A 278 10.79 -1.54 -14.35
CA PRO A 278 11.14 -2.88 -14.82
C PRO A 278 11.48 -3.84 -13.68
N PRO A 279 11.03 -5.11 -13.70
CA PRO A 279 10.38 -5.82 -14.80
C PRO A 279 8.85 -5.68 -14.87
N TYR A 280 8.24 -4.74 -14.16
CA TYR A 280 6.80 -4.55 -14.19
C TYR A 280 6.35 -3.84 -15.46
N PRO A 281 5.15 -4.14 -15.98
CA PRO A 281 4.60 -3.48 -17.16
C PRO A 281 4.47 -1.97 -16.98
N ASN A 282 4.73 -1.25 -18.05
CA ASN A 282 4.56 0.18 -18.14
C ASN A 282 3.35 0.51 -19.02
N HIS A 283 2.36 1.20 -18.46
CA HIS A 283 1.15 1.67 -19.13
C HIS A 283 1.16 3.20 -19.35
N SER A 284 2.24 3.87 -18.96
CA SER A 284 2.37 5.32 -19.04
C SER A 284 2.66 5.82 -20.45
N ASN A 285 2.17 7.02 -20.74
CA ASN A 285 2.52 7.76 -21.95
C ASN A 285 2.44 9.26 -21.70
N ILE A 286 3.49 9.84 -21.14
CA ILE A 286 3.54 11.26 -20.74
C ILE A 286 3.25 12.21 -21.93
N LYS A 287 3.70 11.87 -23.14
CA LYS A 287 3.42 12.69 -24.33
C LYS A 287 1.93 12.74 -24.66
N LYS A 288 1.25 11.59 -24.60
CA LYS A 288 -0.20 11.49 -24.82
C LYS A 288 -0.95 12.18 -23.68
N THR A 289 -0.53 11.97 -22.44
CA THR A 289 -1.13 12.56 -21.24
C THR A 289 -1.14 14.08 -21.29
N LEU A 290 -0.05 14.68 -21.77
CA LEU A 290 0.11 16.14 -21.83
C LEU A 290 -0.22 16.74 -23.21
N ALA A 291 -0.76 15.95 -24.13
CA ALA A 291 -1.09 16.44 -25.46
C ALA A 291 -2.16 17.55 -25.40
N GLY A 292 -1.94 18.62 -26.17
CA GLY A 292 -2.87 19.76 -26.29
C GLY A 292 -2.86 20.75 -25.10
N ILE A 293 -1.97 20.53 -24.11
CA ILE A 293 -1.85 21.45 -22.96
C ILE A 293 -0.91 22.60 -23.34
N ASP A 294 -1.31 23.82 -23.03
CA ASP A 294 -0.45 25.00 -23.17
C ASP A 294 0.77 24.92 -22.23
N ASN A 295 1.94 25.29 -22.73
CA ASN A 295 3.19 25.23 -21.96
C ASN A 295 3.20 26.12 -20.70
N LYS A 296 2.30 27.09 -20.63
CA LYS A 296 2.15 27.99 -19.46
C LYS A 296 1.08 27.51 -18.47
N ALA A 297 0.36 26.44 -18.79
CA ALA A 297 -0.68 25.93 -17.91
C ALA A 297 -0.09 25.41 -16.59
N PHE A 298 -0.81 25.62 -15.51
CA PHE A 298 -0.56 24.95 -14.24
C PHE A 298 -1.10 23.52 -14.34
N ILE A 299 -0.21 22.54 -14.23
CA ILE A 299 -0.53 21.11 -14.46
C ILE A 299 -0.41 20.34 -13.17
N ILE A 300 -1.47 19.61 -12.82
CA ILE A 300 -1.50 18.61 -11.77
C ILE A 300 -1.53 17.24 -12.45
N LEU A 301 -0.52 16.41 -12.20
CA LEU A 301 -0.43 15.06 -12.75
C LEU A 301 -0.80 14.03 -11.71
N LEU A 302 -1.75 13.16 -12.02
CA LEU A 302 -2.03 11.95 -11.28
C LEU A 302 -1.17 10.82 -11.86
N GLN A 303 -0.28 10.25 -11.05
CA GLN A 303 0.56 9.11 -11.40
C GLN A 303 0.70 8.20 -10.19
N HIS A 304 0.30 6.93 -10.32
CA HIS A 304 0.23 6.03 -9.18
C HIS A 304 1.59 5.76 -8.54
N ASP A 305 2.58 5.31 -9.33
CA ASP A 305 3.92 4.96 -8.82
C ASP A 305 4.83 6.20 -8.68
N PRO A 306 5.22 6.60 -7.46
CA PRO A 306 6.05 7.78 -7.23
C PRO A 306 7.47 7.67 -7.81
N SER A 307 7.97 6.46 -8.07
CA SER A 307 9.31 6.27 -8.68
C SER A 307 9.40 6.87 -10.08
N SER A 308 8.27 7.04 -10.76
CA SER A 308 8.17 7.70 -12.06
C SER A 308 8.57 9.19 -12.01
N TRP A 309 8.43 9.84 -10.85
CA TRP A 309 8.65 11.28 -10.74
C TRP A 309 10.06 11.69 -11.18
N LYS A 310 11.09 11.07 -10.60
CA LYS A 310 12.49 11.33 -11.00
C LYS A 310 12.85 10.67 -12.32
N ARG A 311 12.28 9.49 -12.61
CA ARG A 311 12.62 8.69 -13.79
C ARG A 311 12.07 9.27 -15.08
N THR A 312 10.83 9.74 -15.08
CA THR A 312 10.09 10.11 -16.28
C THR A 312 9.48 11.51 -16.23
N ILE A 313 8.87 11.90 -15.13
CA ILE A 313 8.08 13.15 -15.06
C ILE A 313 8.99 14.38 -15.02
N LEU A 314 9.96 14.43 -14.10
CA LEU A 314 10.89 15.56 -13.99
C LEU A 314 11.69 15.81 -15.29
N PRO A 315 12.26 14.81 -15.98
CA PRO A 315 13.03 15.05 -17.19
C PRO A 315 12.22 15.30 -18.45
N LYS A 316 10.93 14.89 -18.49
CA LYS A 316 10.13 14.88 -19.75
C LYS A 316 8.92 15.81 -19.73
N SER A 317 8.70 16.56 -18.65
CA SER A 317 7.53 17.43 -18.51
C SER A 317 7.83 18.70 -17.75
N ASN A 318 6.87 19.62 -17.72
CA ASN A 318 6.84 20.84 -16.91
C ASN A 318 5.75 20.80 -15.84
N VAL A 319 5.32 19.63 -15.41
CA VAL A 319 4.28 19.43 -14.37
C VAL A 319 4.70 20.08 -13.06
N GLN A 320 3.83 20.90 -12.47
CA GLN A 320 4.09 21.58 -11.19
C GLN A 320 3.82 20.71 -9.99
N LEU A 321 2.69 19.97 -10.00
CA LEU A 321 2.31 19.08 -8.90
C LEU A 321 2.05 17.67 -9.40
N THR A 322 2.68 16.68 -8.80
CA THR A 322 2.37 15.25 -9.02
C THR A 322 1.73 14.67 -7.76
N LEU A 323 0.68 13.88 -7.92
CA LEU A 323 -0.01 13.18 -6.84
C LEU A 323 0.10 11.67 -7.06
N SER A 324 0.62 10.96 -6.06
CA SER A 324 0.91 9.52 -6.13
C SER A 324 0.40 8.77 -4.89
N GLY A 325 0.32 7.42 -5.01
CA GLY A 325 0.05 6.48 -3.94
C GLY A 325 1.10 5.36 -3.89
N HIS A 326 0.66 4.10 -4.03
CA HIS A 326 1.44 2.90 -4.29
C HIS A 326 2.26 2.34 -3.13
N THR A 327 3.00 3.16 -2.42
CA THR A 327 3.99 2.69 -1.42
C THR A 327 3.38 2.31 -0.09
N HIS A 328 2.21 2.87 0.23
CA HIS A 328 1.57 2.83 1.55
C HIS A 328 2.49 3.31 2.70
N GLY A 329 3.66 3.87 2.40
CA GLY A 329 4.73 4.08 3.38
C GLY A 329 5.18 2.76 4.06
N GLY A 330 4.98 1.60 3.38
CA GLY A 330 5.23 0.26 3.93
C GLY A 330 4.29 -0.12 5.08
N GLN A 331 3.17 0.58 5.26
CA GLN A 331 2.16 0.35 6.31
C GLN A 331 2.72 0.38 7.76
N MET A 332 3.97 0.83 7.93
CA MET A 332 4.68 0.84 9.22
C MET A 332 5.56 2.08 9.33
N ASN A 333 5.53 2.72 10.51
CA ASN A 333 6.45 3.79 10.86
C ASN A 333 7.01 3.53 12.27
N ILE A 334 8.31 3.25 12.37
CA ILE A 334 8.99 3.04 13.64
C ILE A 334 10.01 4.17 13.81
N PHE A 335 9.69 5.14 14.68
CA PHE A 335 10.53 6.31 14.94
C PHE A 335 11.00 7.06 13.66
N GLY A 336 10.12 7.15 12.67
CA GLY A 336 10.43 7.80 11.39
C GLY A 336 10.94 6.86 10.31
N PHE A 337 11.40 5.67 10.67
CA PHE A 337 11.79 4.66 9.69
C PHE A 337 10.55 3.93 9.13
N ARG A 338 10.49 3.85 7.80
CA ARG A 338 9.50 3.09 7.04
C ARG A 338 10.22 2.08 6.14
N PRO A 339 9.74 0.82 6.02
CA PRO A 339 10.39 -0.19 5.17
C PRO A 339 10.56 0.25 3.70
N THR A 340 9.64 1.06 3.20
CA THR A 340 9.65 1.58 1.82
C THR A 340 10.81 2.53 1.53
N MET A 341 11.38 3.19 2.54
CA MET A 341 12.57 4.05 2.40
C MET A 341 13.81 3.30 1.88
N LEU A 342 13.83 1.96 2.02
CA LEU A 342 14.91 1.12 1.48
C LEU A 342 14.84 0.98 -0.04
N LYS A 343 13.68 1.24 -0.64
CA LYS A 343 13.46 1.10 -2.08
C LYS A 343 13.13 2.43 -2.76
N TYR A 344 12.29 3.24 -2.13
CA TYR A 344 11.77 4.48 -2.70
C TYR A 344 12.42 5.70 -2.04
N SER A 345 13.03 6.56 -2.83
CA SER A 345 13.54 7.85 -2.33
C SER A 345 12.39 8.82 -1.99
N GLU A 346 11.25 8.67 -2.69
CA GLU A 346 10.01 9.40 -2.45
C GLU A 346 8.93 8.41 -1.96
N ASP A 347 9.00 7.99 -0.71
CA ASP A 347 8.13 6.93 -0.19
C ASP A 347 6.82 7.43 0.43
N LEU A 348 6.78 8.64 0.99
CA LEU A 348 5.60 9.18 1.69
C LEU A 348 5.72 10.67 1.96
N GLY A 349 4.65 11.42 1.70
CA GLY A 349 4.53 12.85 2.04
C GLY A 349 4.93 13.77 0.90
N LEU A 350 5.27 15.02 1.22
CA LEU A 350 5.56 16.07 0.25
C LEU A 350 7.06 16.17 -0.05
N TYR A 351 7.39 16.14 -1.33
CA TYR A 351 8.74 16.31 -1.86
C TYR A 351 8.80 17.52 -2.80
N ASN A 352 9.92 18.21 -2.80
CA ASN A 352 10.15 19.38 -3.63
C ASN A 352 11.43 19.21 -4.47
N TYR A 353 11.36 19.60 -5.73
CA TYR A 353 12.52 19.70 -6.62
C TYR A 353 12.39 20.97 -7.46
N LYS A 354 13.18 22.00 -7.12
CA LYS A 354 13.04 23.36 -7.67
C LYS A 354 11.63 23.92 -7.40
N ASP A 355 10.90 24.22 -8.45
CA ASP A 355 9.52 24.70 -8.50
C ASP A 355 8.47 23.60 -8.66
N ARG A 356 8.85 22.34 -8.57
CA ARG A 356 7.98 21.18 -8.80
C ARG A 356 7.82 20.35 -7.54
N GLN A 357 6.62 19.82 -7.34
CA GLN A 357 6.25 19.13 -6.13
C GLN A 357 5.66 17.75 -6.42
N LEU A 358 5.93 16.81 -5.52
CA LEU A 358 5.30 15.49 -5.50
C LEU A 358 4.70 15.27 -4.13
N HIS A 359 3.46 14.84 -4.06
CA HIS A 359 2.89 14.28 -2.82
C HIS A 359 2.60 12.79 -3.00
N VAL A 360 3.10 11.98 -2.07
CA VAL A 360 2.86 10.53 -2.01
C VAL A 360 1.98 10.23 -0.80
N SER A 361 0.79 9.70 -1.07
CA SER A 361 -0.18 9.29 -0.03
C SER A 361 0.15 7.91 0.52
N SER A 362 -0.16 7.67 1.80
CA SER A 362 -0.11 6.33 2.38
C SER A 362 -1.31 5.44 2.02
N GLY A 363 -2.27 5.98 1.26
CA GLY A 363 -3.50 5.27 0.88
C GLY A 363 -4.50 5.07 2.01
N VAL A 364 -5.74 4.73 1.66
CA VAL A 364 -6.82 4.46 2.62
C VAL A 364 -6.81 3.01 3.08
N GLY A 365 -6.72 2.08 2.14
CA GLY A 365 -6.72 0.63 2.35
C GLY A 365 -5.33 0.00 2.28
N GLY A 366 -5.30 -1.25 1.91
CA GLY A 366 -4.09 -2.05 1.70
C GLY A 366 -4.42 -3.52 1.61
N VAL A 367 -3.62 -4.28 0.88
CA VAL A 367 -3.82 -5.72 0.68
C VAL A 367 -3.74 -6.51 1.98
N VAL A 368 -2.85 -6.10 2.90
CA VAL A 368 -2.69 -6.73 4.22
C VAL A 368 -3.31 -5.82 5.27
N PRO A 369 -4.20 -6.33 6.14
CA PRO A 369 -4.86 -5.56 7.19
C PRO A 369 -3.92 -5.27 8.37
N PHE A 370 -2.91 -4.44 8.12
CA PHE A 370 -1.89 -4.07 9.09
C PHE A 370 -1.43 -2.63 8.86
N ARG A 371 -1.46 -1.79 9.89
CA ARG A 371 -0.90 -0.44 9.87
C ARG A 371 -0.36 -0.07 11.25
N PHE A 372 0.95 0.03 11.40
CA PHE A 372 1.59 0.38 12.66
C PHE A 372 2.12 1.81 12.64
N GLN A 373 1.57 2.69 13.49
CA GLN A 373 1.89 4.14 13.56
C GLN A 373 1.83 4.88 12.21
N LEU A 374 1.14 4.30 11.25
CA LEU A 374 0.92 4.87 9.93
C LEU A 374 -0.52 4.60 9.49
N PRO A 375 -1.50 5.37 10.00
CA PRO A 375 -2.91 5.19 9.66
C PRO A 375 -3.16 5.42 8.18
N GLY A 376 -4.32 4.95 7.71
CA GLY A 376 -4.83 5.30 6.39
C GLY A 376 -4.93 6.82 6.22
N GLU A 377 -4.79 7.33 5.00
CA GLU A 377 -4.67 8.76 4.74
C GLU A 377 -5.61 9.24 3.65
N ILE A 378 -6.26 10.36 3.94
CA ILE A 378 -6.94 11.21 2.97
C ILE A 378 -6.20 12.54 2.98
N VAL A 379 -5.88 13.09 1.82
CA VAL A 379 -5.07 14.31 1.71
C VAL A 379 -5.94 15.45 1.19
N ALA A 380 -6.17 16.45 2.02
CA ALA A 380 -6.85 17.69 1.64
C ALA A 380 -5.80 18.74 1.26
N ILE A 381 -5.70 19.02 -0.02
CA ILE A 381 -4.72 19.92 -0.63
C ILE A 381 -5.40 21.25 -0.91
N THR A 382 -4.77 22.35 -0.50
CA THR A 382 -5.19 23.69 -0.91
C THR A 382 -4.10 24.31 -1.80
N LEU A 383 -4.46 24.69 -3.01
CA LEU A 383 -3.54 25.41 -3.89
C LEU A 383 -3.43 26.88 -3.42
N ARG A 384 -2.22 27.40 -3.40
CA ARG A 384 -1.91 28.75 -2.96
C ARG A 384 -1.04 29.48 -3.97
N LYS A 385 -1.49 30.66 -4.39
CA LYS A 385 -0.66 31.55 -5.21
C LYS A 385 0.52 32.03 -4.38
N LYS A 386 1.73 31.72 -4.83
CA LYS A 386 2.95 32.29 -4.23
C LYS A 386 3.18 33.67 -4.82
N ARG A 387 3.13 34.71 -4.00
CA ARG A 387 3.38 36.12 -4.36
C ARG A 387 4.85 36.44 -4.27
#